data_970ab5b3bc70b5a6d33c41db235ed031
#
_entry.id   970ab5b3bc70b5a6d33c41db235ed031
#
_cell.length_a   1.000
_cell.length_b   1.000
_cell.length_c   1.000
_cell.angle_alpha   90.00
_cell.angle_beta   90.00
_cell.angle_gamma   90.00
#
_symmetry.space_group_name_H-M   'P 1'
#
loop_
_entity.id
_entity.type
_entity.pdbx_description
1 polymer ?
#
loop_
_entity_poly.entity_id
_entity_poly.type
_entity_poly.pdbx_seq_one_letter_code
_entity_poly.pdbx_strand_id
1 'polypeptide(L)'
;MDFVILSNARVLIALNYIKSQKITASINTVIKYLSHLEEAYAIRKLPKYSLKAKRKLEFFEKVYNEDIAFSVIRGGGKDITHNLENIIYNELIFMGYELFLYDNNGKEIDFLAIKGGKEYLIQVAYSVAEDKAYKRDIAAFASLDNSRAKVLITNDEIDFSTSTVKHIKLKDFLLMDEL
;
A
#
# COMPACT_ATOMS: atom_id res chain seq x y z
N MET A 1 -8.04 12.62 -10.51
CA MET A 1 -8.83 11.38 -10.47
C MET A 1 -7.99 10.42 -9.69
N ASP A 2 -8.23 10.39 -8.40
CA ASP A 2 -7.48 9.57 -7.47
C ASP A 2 -7.76 8.11 -7.81
N PHE A 3 -6.70 7.34 -8.08
CA PHE A 3 -6.83 5.90 -8.22
C PHE A 3 -7.13 5.34 -6.83
N VAL A 4 -8.41 5.22 -6.60
CA VAL A 4 -9.03 4.84 -5.35
C VAL A 4 -8.72 3.37 -5.08
N ILE A 5 -8.17 3.12 -3.94
CA ILE A 5 -8.14 1.86 -3.20
C ILE A 5 -9.43 1.06 -3.45
N LEU A 6 -9.32 -0.16 -3.97
CA LEU A 6 -10.49 -0.92 -4.41
C LEU A 6 -10.74 -2.16 -3.52
N SER A 7 -11.27 -1.94 -2.31
CA SER A 7 -12.12 -2.94 -1.65
C SER A 7 -13.46 -3.08 -2.40
N ASN A 8 -14.29 -4.08 -2.08
CA ASN A 8 -15.64 -4.16 -2.67
C ASN A 8 -16.41 -2.82 -2.55
N ALA A 9 -16.21 -2.07 -1.45
CA ALA A 9 -16.76 -0.73 -1.28
C ALA A 9 -16.14 0.27 -2.28
N ARG A 10 -14.91 0.08 -2.69
CA ARG A 10 -14.16 1.00 -3.57
C ARG A 10 -14.33 0.68 -5.05
N VAL A 11 -14.57 -0.58 -5.43
CA VAL A 11 -15.14 -0.91 -6.76
C VAL A 11 -16.48 -0.21 -6.95
N LEU A 12 -17.30 -0.14 -5.89
CA LEU A 12 -18.56 0.62 -5.91
C LEU A 12 -18.33 2.14 -6.06
N ILE A 13 -17.31 2.71 -5.43
CA ILE A 13 -16.96 4.13 -5.59
C ILE A 13 -16.51 4.40 -7.02
N ALA A 14 -15.63 3.57 -7.60
CA ALA A 14 -15.22 3.68 -9.00
C ALA A 14 -16.42 3.55 -9.95
N LEU A 15 -17.31 2.60 -9.70
CA LEU A 15 -18.53 2.43 -10.47
C LEU A 15 -19.45 3.66 -10.37
N ASN A 16 -19.65 4.22 -9.17
CA ASN A 16 -20.46 5.42 -8.97
C ASN A 16 -19.84 6.63 -9.67
N TYR A 17 -18.51 6.77 -9.64
CA TYR A 17 -17.83 7.80 -10.40
C TYR A 17 -18.04 7.63 -11.92
N ILE A 18 -17.87 6.43 -12.47
CA ILE A 18 -18.12 6.12 -13.89
C ILE A 18 -19.56 6.47 -14.26
N LYS A 19 -20.53 6.10 -13.42
CA LYS A 19 -21.95 6.43 -13.62
C LYS A 19 -22.21 7.93 -13.57
N SER A 20 -21.51 8.68 -12.71
CA SER A 20 -21.63 10.16 -12.65
C SER A 20 -21.17 10.83 -13.93
N GLN A 21 -20.30 10.19 -14.71
CA GLN A 21 -19.89 10.62 -16.05
C GLN A 21 -20.88 10.17 -17.15
N LYS A 22 -22.09 9.71 -16.79
CA LYS A 22 -23.13 9.18 -17.70
C LYS A 22 -22.69 7.95 -18.51
N ILE A 23 -21.70 7.20 -18.00
CA ILE A 23 -21.25 5.95 -18.62
C ILE A 23 -21.96 4.78 -17.92
N THR A 24 -22.61 3.92 -18.69
CA THR A 24 -23.25 2.71 -18.19
C THR A 24 -22.20 1.63 -17.96
N ALA A 25 -22.01 1.22 -16.70
CA ALA A 25 -21.11 0.14 -16.34
C ALA A 25 -21.71 -0.70 -15.20
N SER A 26 -21.35 -1.97 -15.14
CA SER A 26 -21.62 -2.88 -14.02
C SER A 26 -20.36 -3.09 -13.17
N ILE A 27 -20.52 -3.63 -11.96
CA ILE A 27 -19.38 -4.04 -11.12
C ILE A 27 -18.47 -5.02 -11.88
N ASN A 28 -19.07 -6.02 -12.54
CA ASN A 28 -18.34 -7.01 -13.33
C ASN A 28 -17.55 -6.36 -14.49
N THR A 29 -18.09 -5.31 -15.10
CA THR A 29 -17.40 -4.54 -16.12
C THR A 29 -16.14 -3.87 -15.55
N VAL A 30 -16.26 -3.21 -14.40
CA VAL A 30 -15.11 -2.57 -13.73
C VAL A 30 -14.03 -3.59 -13.38
N ILE A 31 -14.42 -4.73 -12.77
CA ILE A 31 -13.50 -5.81 -12.41
C ILE A 31 -12.77 -6.34 -13.65
N LYS A 32 -13.50 -6.54 -14.76
CA LYS A 32 -12.90 -7.00 -16.02
C LYS A 32 -11.89 -6.01 -16.59
N TYR A 33 -12.18 -4.71 -16.58
CA TYR A 33 -11.23 -3.68 -17.01
C TYR A 33 -9.98 -3.66 -16.14
N LEU A 34 -10.12 -3.80 -14.82
CA LEU A 34 -8.97 -3.88 -13.91
C LEU A 34 -8.13 -5.13 -14.19
N SER A 35 -8.75 -6.26 -14.56
CA SER A 35 -7.98 -7.44 -14.95
C SER A 35 -7.23 -7.23 -16.26
N HIS A 36 -7.81 -6.56 -17.25
CA HIS A 36 -7.09 -6.23 -18.49
C HIS A 36 -5.94 -5.23 -18.25
N LEU A 37 -6.10 -4.27 -17.33
CA LEU A 37 -5.01 -3.36 -16.97
C LEU A 37 -3.86 -4.11 -16.25
N GLU A 38 -4.17 -5.11 -15.43
CA GLU A 38 -3.18 -5.98 -14.80
C GLU A 38 -2.48 -6.87 -15.82
N GLU A 39 -3.22 -7.49 -16.75
CA GLU A 39 -2.66 -8.26 -17.88
C GLU A 39 -1.76 -7.41 -18.78
N ALA A 40 -2.09 -6.13 -18.94
CA ALA A 40 -1.28 -5.15 -19.69
C ALA A 40 -0.10 -4.56 -18.89
N TYR A 41 0.17 -5.06 -17.70
CA TYR A 41 1.21 -4.53 -16.80
C TYR A 41 1.10 -3.02 -16.54
N ALA A 42 -0.12 -2.48 -16.55
CA ALA A 42 -0.36 -1.08 -16.20
C ALA A 42 -0.55 -0.88 -14.70
N ILE A 43 -1.11 -1.90 -14.04
CA ILE A 43 -1.38 -1.91 -12.60
C ILE A 43 -1.07 -3.27 -11.99
N ARG A 44 -0.87 -3.27 -10.66
CA ARG A 44 -0.85 -4.46 -9.79
C ARG A 44 -1.91 -4.36 -8.73
N LYS A 45 -2.49 -5.50 -8.36
CA LYS A 45 -3.45 -5.63 -7.27
C LYS A 45 -2.75 -6.11 -6.02
N LEU A 46 -2.96 -5.41 -4.90
CA LEU A 46 -2.51 -5.84 -3.58
C LEU A 46 -3.64 -6.60 -2.88
N PRO A 47 -3.49 -7.90 -2.66
CA PRO A 47 -4.50 -8.69 -1.95
C PRO A 47 -4.46 -8.42 -0.45
N LYS A 48 -5.57 -8.67 0.24
CA LYS A 48 -5.63 -8.62 1.70
C LYS A 48 -5.14 -9.93 2.32
N TYR A 49 -4.35 -9.82 3.39
CA TYR A 49 -3.94 -10.97 4.19
C TYR A 49 -5.03 -11.37 5.19
N SER A 50 -5.40 -12.64 5.20
CA SER A 50 -6.36 -13.14 6.18
C SER A 50 -5.65 -13.70 7.40
N LEU A 51 -5.76 -13.01 8.53
CA LEU A 51 -5.25 -13.49 9.83
C LEU A 51 -5.87 -14.82 10.27
N LYS A 52 -7.18 -15.01 10.04
CA LYS A 52 -7.90 -16.21 10.44
C LYS A 52 -7.49 -17.43 9.62
N ALA A 53 -7.32 -17.28 8.33
CA ALA A 53 -6.96 -18.34 7.41
C ALA A 53 -5.45 -18.47 7.19
N LYS A 54 -4.65 -17.52 7.67
CA LYS A 54 -3.20 -17.38 7.38
C LYS A 54 -2.91 -17.56 5.89
N ARG A 55 -3.77 -16.97 5.05
CA ARG A 55 -3.69 -17.07 3.59
C ARG A 55 -4.15 -15.79 2.91
N LYS A 56 -3.76 -15.63 1.65
CA LYS A 56 -4.26 -14.62 0.73
C LYS A 56 -5.79 -14.75 0.56
N LEU A 57 -6.52 -13.65 0.63
CA LEU A 57 -7.89 -13.58 0.17
C LEU A 57 -7.90 -13.33 -1.34
N GLU A 58 -8.88 -13.90 -2.04
CA GLU A 58 -9.04 -13.74 -3.49
C GLU A 58 -9.39 -12.29 -3.90
N PHE A 59 -9.89 -11.50 -2.94
CA PHE A 59 -10.24 -10.11 -3.18
C PHE A 59 -9.03 -9.20 -2.93
N PHE A 60 -8.74 -8.34 -3.88
CA PHE A 60 -7.74 -7.29 -3.73
C PHE A 60 -8.36 -6.08 -3.01
N GLU A 61 -7.53 -5.34 -2.29
CA GLU A 61 -7.95 -4.17 -1.52
C GLU A 61 -7.35 -2.87 -2.07
N LYS A 62 -6.13 -2.91 -2.60
CA LYS A 62 -5.45 -1.76 -3.19
C LYS A 62 -4.96 -2.07 -4.61
N VAL A 63 -4.78 -1.03 -5.40
CA VAL A 63 -4.21 -1.11 -6.76
C VAL A 63 -3.08 -0.09 -6.86
N TYR A 64 -1.94 -0.54 -7.36
CA TYR A 64 -0.75 0.28 -7.58
C TYR A 64 -0.43 0.34 -9.07
N ASN A 65 0.13 1.47 -9.52
CA ASN A 65 0.63 1.60 -10.89
C ASN A 65 1.99 0.88 -11.00
N GLU A 66 2.21 0.18 -12.11
CA GLU A 66 3.54 -0.36 -12.43
C GLU A 66 4.55 0.77 -12.66
N ASP A 67 4.10 1.86 -13.29
CA ASP A 67 4.89 3.07 -13.48
C ASP A 67 4.18 4.27 -12.86
N ILE A 68 4.84 4.93 -11.91
CA ILE A 68 4.32 6.10 -11.22
C ILE A 68 4.09 7.29 -12.17
N ALA A 69 4.76 7.33 -13.32
CA ALA A 69 4.56 8.37 -14.33
C ALA A 69 3.10 8.45 -14.79
N PHE A 70 2.37 7.34 -14.81
CA PHE A 70 0.92 7.34 -15.13
C PHE A 70 0.11 8.17 -14.12
N SER A 71 0.47 8.13 -12.85
CA SER A 71 -0.16 8.94 -11.81
C SER A 71 0.13 10.44 -12.02
N VAL A 72 1.39 10.77 -12.29
CA VAL A 72 1.84 12.17 -12.49
C VAL A 72 1.19 12.81 -13.71
N ILE A 73 1.19 12.12 -14.86
CA ILE A 73 0.61 12.62 -16.13
C ILE A 73 -0.88 12.95 -15.97
N ARG A 74 -1.61 12.21 -15.15
CA ARG A 74 -3.05 12.44 -14.90
C ARG A 74 -3.35 13.50 -13.83
N GLY A 75 -2.34 14.23 -13.36
CA GLY A 75 -2.50 15.26 -12.33
C GLY A 75 -2.52 14.73 -10.89
N GLY A 76 -2.25 13.43 -10.68
CA GLY A 76 -2.10 12.80 -9.36
C GLY A 76 -0.79 13.13 -8.65
N GLY A 77 0.06 13.98 -9.24
CA GLY A 77 1.33 14.41 -8.64
C GLY A 77 1.20 15.21 -7.34
N LYS A 78 -0.03 15.59 -6.97
CA LYS A 78 -0.31 16.33 -5.71
C LYS A 78 -0.44 15.41 -4.50
N ASP A 79 -0.74 14.13 -4.67
CA ASP A 79 -0.83 13.17 -3.58
C ASP A 79 0.52 12.49 -3.34
N ILE A 80 1.40 13.22 -2.65
CA ILE A 80 2.78 12.82 -2.39
C ILE A 80 2.83 11.51 -1.59
N THR A 81 1.95 11.35 -0.59
CA THR A 81 1.94 10.16 0.28
C THR A 81 1.54 8.91 -0.51
N HIS A 82 0.51 9.00 -1.34
CA HIS A 82 0.08 7.87 -2.16
C HIS A 82 1.12 7.49 -3.23
N ASN A 83 1.77 8.49 -3.83
CA ASN A 83 2.86 8.25 -4.77
C ASN A 83 4.06 7.58 -4.08
N LEU A 84 4.38 7.99 -2.86
CA LEU A 84 5.45 7.39 -2.06
C LEU A 84 5.13 5.92 -1.73
N GLU A 85 3.89 5.63 -1.31
CA GLU A 85 3.43 4.27 -1.05
C GLU A 85 3.56 3.40 -2.31
N ASN A 86 3.22 3.93 -3.50
CA ASN A 86 3.37 3.23 -4.77
C ASN A 86 4.84 2.96 -5.12
N ILE A 87 5.74 3.90 -4.89
CA ILE A 87 7.20 3.72 -5.11
C ILE A 87 7.71 2.59 -4.22
N ILE A 88 7.37 2.61 -2.94
CA ILE A 88 7.79 1.58 -1.97
C ILE A 88 7.20 0.21 -2.33
N TYR A 89 5.94 0.17 -2.78
CA TYR A 89 5.32 -1.05 -3.29
C TYR A 89 6.14 -1.67 -4.44
N ASN A 90 6.45 -0.86 -5.45
CA ASN A 90 7.19 -1.33 -6.62
C ASN A 90 8.61 -1.81 -6.25
N GLU A 91 9.29 -1.09 -5.35
CA GLU A 91 10.63 -1.46 -4.88
C GLU A 91 10.61 -2.78 -4.09
N LEU A 92 9.65 -2.98 -3.20
CA LEU A 92 9.49 -4.24 -2.46
C LEU A 92 9.21 -5.42 -3.40
N ILE A 93 8.41 -5.23 -4.46
CA ILE A 93 8.21 -6.25 -5.49
C ILE A 93 9.52 -6.53 -6.24
N PHE A 94 10.27 -5.48 -6.61
CA PHE A 94 11.58 -5.62 -7.26
C PHE A 94 12.58 -6.39 -6.39
N MET A 95 12.61 -6.12 -5.09
CA MET A 95 13.40 -6.87 -4.11
C MET A 95 12.95 -8.33 -3.93
N GLY A 96 11.81 -8.74 -4.52
CA GLY A 96 11.29 -10.11 -4.49
C GLY A 96 10.44 -10.45 -3.27
N TYR A 97 9.83 -9.46 -2.61
CA TYR A 97 8.87 -9.70 -1.54
C TYR A 97 7.49 -10.05 -2.10
N GLU A 98 6.80 -10.98 -1.45
CA GLU A 98 5.36 -11.17 -1.59
C GLU A 98 4.65 -10.17 -0.68
N LEU A 99 3.71 -9.38 -1.24
CA LEU A 99 3.06 -8.28 -0.55
C LEU A 99 1.57 -8.50 -0.33
N PHE A 100 1.10 -8.04 0.83
CA PHE A 100 -0.30 -8.06 1.21
C PHE A 100 -0.68 -6.77 1.94
N LEU A 101 -1.93 -6.34 1.81
CA LEU A 101 -2.53 -5.42 2.75
C LEU A 101 -2.77 -6.15 4.08
N TYR A 102 -2.35 -5.56 5.17
CA TYR A 102 -2.54 -6.12 6.50
C TYR A 102 -3.54 -5.29 7.30
N ASP A 103 -4.56 -5.94 7.85
CA ASP A 103 -5.57 -5.30 8.69
C ASP A 103 -5.60 -5.97 10.05
N ASN A 104 -5.35 -5.21 11.08
CA ASN A 104 -5.45 -5.62 12.48
C ASN A 104 -6.66 -4.98 13.13
N ASN A 105 -7.83 -5.64 13.05
CA ASN A 105 -9.07 -5.19 13.68
C ASN A 105 -9.46 -3.73 13.32
N GLY A 106 -9.38 -3.41 12.02
CA GLY A 106 -9.72 -2.08 11.49
C GLY A 106 -8.57 -1.07 11.52
N LYS A 107 -7.38 -1.48 11.95
CA LYS A 107 -6.14 -0.70 11.79
C LYS A 107 -5.36 -1.27 10.61
N GLU A 108 -5.33 -0.52 9.53
CA GLU A 108 -4.61 -0.88 8.31
C GLU A 108 -3.11 -0.63 8.50
N ILE A 109 -2.30 -1.59 8.06
CA ILE A 109 -0.87 -1.47 7.82
C ILE A 109 -0.68 -1.57 6.31
N ASP A 110 0.09 -0.67 5.72
CA ASP A 110 0.21 -0.55 4.27
C ASP A 110 0.68 -1.85 3.64
N PHE A 111 1.71 -2.49 4.19
CA PHE A 111 2.21 -3.75 3.67
C PHE A 111 2.57 -4.77 4.77
N LEU A 112 2.17 -6.00 4.55
CA LEU A 112 2.85 -7.19 5.06
C LEU A 112 3.74 -7.70 3.93
N ALA A 113 5.05 -7.64 4.10
CA ALA A 113 6.05 -8.10 3.13
C ALA A 113 6.67 -9.42 3.62
N ILE A 114 6.66 -10.45 2.75
CA ILE A 114 7.14 -11.79 3.08
C ILE A 114 8.23 -12.20 2.08
N LYS A 115 9.41 -12.59 2.59
CA LYS A 115 10.52 -13.12 1.80
C LYS A 115 11.34 -14.10 2.62
N GLY A 116 11.59 -15.30 2.11
CA GLY A 116 12.46 -16.29 2.77
C GLY A 116 11.99 -16.69 4.17
N GLY A 117 10.68 -16.68 4.45
CA GLY A 117 10.10 -16.97 5.76
C GLY A 117 10.18 -15.85 6.78
N LYS A 118 10.77 -14.70 6.43
CA LYS A 118 10.73 -13.48 7.23
C LYS A 118 9.50 -12.65 6.89
N GLU A 119 8.87 -12.04 7.88
CA GLU A 119 7.67 -11.22 7.75
C GLU A 119 7.93 -9.82 8.32
N TYR A 120 7.61 -8.80 7.53
CA TYR A 120 7.76 -7.38 7.87
C TYR A 120 6.42 -6.68 7.76
N LEU A 121 6.04 -5.93 8.80
CA LEU A 121 4.91 -5.02 8.77
C LEU A 121 5.44 -3.62 8.47
N ILE A 122 5.03 -3.05 7.34
CA ILE A 122 5.59 -1.80 6.82
C ILE A 122 4.49 -0.75 6.76
N GLN A 123 4.76 0.39 7.39
CA GLN A 123 3.95 1.60 7.30
C GLN A 123 4.72 2.67 6.55
N VAL A 124 4.04 3.40 5.68
CA VAL A 124 4.61 4.45 4.85
C VAL A 124 3.98 5.79 5.20
N ALA A 125 4.81 6.80 5.41
CA ALA A 125 4.35 8.18 5.56
C ALA A 125 5.32 9.13 4.87
N TYR A 126 4.83 10.26 4.34
CA TYR A 126 5.73 11.26 3.79
C TYR A 126 6.61 11.87 4.90
N SER A 127 5.99 12.25 6.01
CA SER A 127 6.68 12.73 7.21
C SER A 127 5.89 12.38 8.46
N VAL A 128 6.61 12.05 9.52
CA VAL A 128 6.08 11.85 10.88
C VAL A 128 6.68 12.85 11.86
N ALA A 129 7.28 13.94 11.37
CA ALA A 129 7.89 14.98 12.23
C ALA A 129 6.86 15.71 13.11
N GLU A 130 5.57 15.70 12.73
CA GLU A 130 4.49 16.24 13.57
C GLU A 130 3.97 15.16 14.53
N ASP A 131 3.81 15.50 15.81
CA ASP A 131 3.30 14.61 16.86
C ASP A 131 2.01 13.86 16.49
N LYS A 132 1.12 14.50 15.75
CA LYS A 132 -0.14 13.91 15.30
C LYS A 132 0.07 12.80 14.28
N ALA A 133 0.94 13.03 13.28
CA ALA A 133 1.29 12.05 12.25
C ALA A 133 2.04 10.87 12.89
N TYR A 134 3.06 11.14 13.70
CA TYR A 134 3.81 10.12 14.43
C TYR A 134 2.90 9.22 15.26
N LYS A 135 2.01 9.81 16.09
CA LYS A 135 1.08 9.04 16.94
C LYS A 135 0.13 8.17 16.11
N ARG A 136 -0.36 8.67 14.98
CA ARG A 136 -1.25 7.90 14.09
C ARG A 136 -0.54 6.69 13.50
N ASP A 137 0.64 6.90 12.91
CA ASP A 137 1.33 5.88 12.12
C ASP A 137 2.01 4.84 13.03
N ILE A 138 2.57 5.26 14.16
CA ILE A 138 3.08 4.34 15.19
C ILE A 138 1.93 3.62 15.93
N ALA A 139 0.78 4.26 16.12
CA ALA A 139 -0.37 3.61 16.76
C ALA A 139 -0.92 2.43 15.95
N ALA A 140 -0.67 2.38 14.63
CA ALA A 140 -1.00 1.23 13.81
C ALA A 140 -0.26 -0.03 14.30
N PHE A 141 0.97 0.12 14.79
CA PHE A 141 1.79 -0.97 15.35
C PHE A 141 1.53 -1.29 16.82
N ALA A 142 0.94 -0.36 17.59
CA ALA A 142 0.87 -0.44 19.06
C ALA A 142 0.10 -1.67 19.58
N SER A 143 -0.87 -2.17 18.81
CA SER A 143 -1.70 -3.33 19.17
C SER A 143 -1.18 -4.65 18.60
N LEU A 144 -0.05 -4.63 17.90
CA LEU A 144 0.55 -5.80 17.28
C LEU A 144 1.62 -6.39 18.20
N ASP A 145 1.65 -7.72 18.28
CA ASP A 145 2.74 -8.42 18.94
C ASP A 145 4.10 -8.16 18.23
N ASN A 146 5.18 -8.61 18.83
CA ASN A 146 6.52 -8.44 18.28
C ASN A 146 7.00 -9.67 17.50
N SER A 147 6.09 -10.54 17.07
CA SER A 147 6.43 -11.72 16.27
C SER A 147 6.91 -11.37 14.85
N ARG A 148 6.53 -10.17 14.38
CA ARG A 148 6.93 -9.62 13.07
C ARG A 148 7.77 -8.38 13.24
N ALA A 149 8.76 -8.21 12.37
CA ALA A 149 9.51 -6.97 12.31
C ALA A 149 8.60 -5.80 11.86
N LYS A 150 8.69 -4.67 12.55
CA LYS A 150 7.90 -3.47 12.27
C LYS A 150 8.82 -2.41 11.66
N VAL A 151 8.46 -1.91 10.51
CA VAL A 151 9.24 -0.94 9.74
C VAL A 151 8.37 0.27 9.41
N LEU A 152 8.90 1.46 9.70
CA LEU A 152 8.34 2.74 9.29
C LEU A 152 9.26 3.31 8.20
N ILE A 153 8.71 3.65 7.04
CA ILE A 153 9.48 4.28 5.96
C ILE A 153 8.96 5.70 5.75
N THR A 154 9.83 6.70 5.85
CA THR A 154 9.45 8.10 5.62
C THR A 154 10.53 8.86 4.85
N ASN A 155 10.16 10.07 4.38
CA ASN A 155 11.12 11.01 3.76
C ASN A 155 11.80 11.91 4.81
N ASP A 156 11.60 11.68 6.10
CA ASP A 156 12.27 12.45 7.15
C ASP A 156 13.76 12.13 7.25
N GLU A 157 14.58 13.14 7.53
CA GLU A 157 16.02 12.98 7.75
C GLU A 157 16.36 12.57 9.20
N ILE A 158 15.42 12.76 10.14
CA ILE A 158 15.58 12.40 11.55
C ILE A 158 15.20 10.94 11.73
N ASP A 159 15.94 10.20 12.57
CA ASP A 159 15.61 8.83 12.94
C ASP A 159 14.50 8.79 13.99
N PHE A 160 13.40 8.14 13.66
CA PHE A 160 12.24 7.91 14.52
C PHE A 160 12.15 6.47 15.02
N SER A 161 13.23 5.71 15.00
CA SER A 161 13.26 4.33 15.51
C SER A 161 12.89 4.28 16.99
N THR A 162 12.20 3.20 17.37
CA THR A 162 11.88 2.88 18.76
C THR A 162 12.48 1.51 19.11
N SER A 163 12.26 1.01 20.33
CA SER A 163 12.68 -0.35 20.72
C SER A 163 11.98 -1.46 19.90
N THR A 164 10.86 -1.17 19.23
CA THR A 164 10.04 -2.17 18.54
C THR A 164 9.77 -1.85 17.07
N VAL A 165 10.06 -0.64 16.62
CA VAL A 165 9.83 -0.18 15.24
C VAL A 165 11.14 0.36 14.70
N LYS A 166 11.63 -0.19 13.58
CA LYS A 166 12.78 0.33 12.84
C LYS A 166 12.30 1.42 11.90
N HIS A 167 12.85 2.62 12.00
CA HIS A 167 12.65 3.67 10.99
C HIS A 167 13.73 3.52 9.90
N ILE A 168 13.30 3.60 8.64
CA ILE A 168 14.18 3.61 7.48
C ILE A 168 13.84 4.87 6.66
N LYS A 169 14.84 5.68 6.37
CA LYS A 169 14.68 6.84 5.50
C LYS A 169 14.42 6.35 4.07
N LEU A 170 13.52 7.01 3.35
CA LEU A 170 13.21 6.67 1.96
C LEU A 170 14.46 6.50 1.09
N LYS A 171 15.40 7.44 1.20
CA LYS A 171 16.64 7.42 0.43
C LYS A 171 17.46 6.16 0.71
N ASP A 172 17.57 5.76 1.97
CA ASP A 172 18.33 4.57 2.36
C ASP A 172 17.60 3.31 1.89
N PHE A 173 16.26 3.27 2.04
CA PHE A 173 15.43 2.17 1.56
C PHE A 173 15.61 1.91 0.05
N LEU A 174 15.61 2.96 -0.77
CA LEU A 174 15.79 2.84 -2.24
C LEU A 174 17.20 2.39 -2.68
N LEU A 175 18.14 2.31 -1.75
CA LEU A 175 19.51 1.84 -1.99
C LEU A 175 19.76 0.45 -1.37
N MET A 176 18.75 -0.17 -0.75
CA MET A 176 18.86 -1.50 -0.13
C MET A 176 18.55 -2.59 -1.14
N ASP A 177 19.19 -3.73 -0.98
CA ASP A 177 18.87 -4.96 -1.73
C ASP A 177 17.80 -5.79 -1.00
N GLU A 178 17.66 -5.63 0.33
CA GLU A 178 16.65 -6.28 1.18
C GLU A 178 16.45 -5.54 2.51
N LEU A 179 15.32 -5.82 3.23
CA LEU A 179 14.97 -5.25 4.56
C LEU A 179 15.77 -5.88 5.71
#